data_5d90ef8ada30449b951b7215818ed726
#
_entry.id   5d90ef8ada30449b951b7215818ed726
#
_cell.length_a   1.000
_cell.length_b   1.000
_cell.length_c   1.000
_cell.angle_alpha   90.00
_cell.angle_beta   90.00
_cell.angle_gamma   90.00
#
_symmetry.space_group_name_H-M   'P 1'
#
loop_
_entity.id
_entity.type
_entity.pdbx_description
1 polymer ?
#
loop_
_entity_poly.entity_id
_entity_poly.type
_entity_poly.pdbx_seq_one_letter_code
_entity_poly.pdbx_strand_id
1 'polypeptide(L)'
;NEKAAQAAGIAYDKVVLFPASHAAYYPGAQSMAMKVLYEKKSLRLLGAQIVGGDGVDKRIDVLATAIRAKMTALELTELDLSYAPPYSSAKDPVNMAGFMIEDLESGKVQQFHWNDVEDLPCDGSATLLDVRTEGEYRRGHLNGFRNIPLDDLREHLDELERDKPVYVNCQTGLRSYLACRLLTQYGFSCSHLSGGYSFYQVVTQEQQTARSAYPCGMEKL
;
A
#
# COMPACT_ATOMS: atom_id res chain seq x y z
N ASN A 1 6.21 -1.99 15.99
CA ASN A 1 5.07 -1.29 15.39
C ASN A 1 5.37 0.21 15.27
N GLU A 2 4.54 0.99 14.56
CA GLU A 2 4.74 2.42 14.33
C GLU A 2 4.86 3.23 15.63
N LYS A 3 3.97 2.98 16.60
CA LYS A 3 4.01 3.67 17.92
C LYS A 3 5.34 3.47 18.62
N ALA A 4 5.89 2.25 18.57
CA ALA A 4 7.19 1.96 19.18
C ALA A 4 8.35 2.62 18.42
N ALA A 5 8.32 2.65 17.09
CA ALA A 5 9.32 3.33 16.27
C ALA A 5 9.32 4.85 16.53
N GLN A 6 8.13 5.46 16.59
CA GLN A 6 7.96 6.87 16.93
C GLN A 6 8.49 7.20 18.33
N ALA A 7 8.11 6.40 19.34
CA ALA A 7 8.57 6.58 20.72
C ALA A 7 10.10 6.44 20.87
N ALA A 8 10.72 5.60 20.01
CA ALA A 8 12.18 5.42 19.98
C ALA A 8 12.91 6.45 19.11
N GLY A 9 12.21 7.37 18.45
CA GLY A 9 12.81 8.39 17.56
C GLY A 9 13.45 7.79 16.30
N ILE A 10 13.01 6.59 15.87
CA ILE A 10 13.55 5.92 14.69
C ILE A 10 12.87 6.51 13.44
N ALA A 11 13.68 7.01 12.49
CA ALA A 11 13.20 7.42 11.19
C ALA A 11 12.81 6.17 10.37
N TYR A 12 11.52 5.96 10.20
CA TYR A 12 10.98 4.79 9.51
C TYR A 12 10.04 5.20 8.35
N ASP A 13 9.79 4.22 7.48
CA ASP A 13 8.67 4.25 6.55
C ASP A 13 8.00 2.87 6.51
N LYS A 14 6.94 2.75 5.75
CA LYS A 14 6.13 1.54 5.68
C LYS A 14 5.59 1.33 4.27
N VAL A 15 5.31 0.09 3.94
CA VAL A 15 4.51 -0.27 2.76
C VAL A 15 3.25 -1.00 3.20
N VAL A 16 2.14 -0.74 2.51
CA VAL A 16 0.88 -1.46 2.69
C VAL A 16 0.51 -2.11 1.37
N LEU A 17 0.36 -3.43 1.38
CA LEU A 17 0.11 -4.27 0.22
C LEU A 17 -1.14 -5.13 0.45
N PHE A 18 -1.80 -5.51 -0.64
CA PHE A 18 -2.92 -6.45 -0.63
C PHE A 18 -2.64 -7.65 -1.55
N PRO A 19 -1.62 -8.47 -1.26
CA PRO A 19 -1.32 -9.65 -2.04
C PRO A 19 -2.36 -10.76 -1.84
N ALA A 20 -2.44 -11.66 -2.82
CA ALA A 20 -3.20 -12.90 -2.67
C ALA A 20 -2.43 -13.93 -1.83
N SER A 21 -3.15 -14.80 -1.12
CA SER A 21 -2.57 -15.90 -0.32
C SER A 21 -1.77 -16.88 -1.17
N HIS A 22 -2.19 -17.10 -2.41
CA HIS A 22 -1.54 -17.94 -3.41
C HIS A 22 -1.86 -17.46 -4.83
N ALA A 23 -1.42 -18.18 -5.86
CA ALA A 23 -1.65 -17.81 -7.26
C ALA A 23 -3.15 -17.62 -7.55
N ALA A 24 -3.53 -16.42 -8.03
CA ALA A 24 -4.92 -16.02 -8.18
C ALA A 24 -5.71 -16.89 -9.21
N TYR A 25 -5.00 -17.57 -10.12
CA TYR A 25 -5.63 -18.51 -11.07
C TYR A 25 -5.95 -19.87 -10.44
N TYR A 26 -5.42 -20.16 -9.25
CA TYR A 26 -5.77 -21.37 -8.49
C TYR A 26 -6.96 -21.06 -7.57
N PRO A 27 -7.98 -21.96 -7.50
CA PRO A 27 -9.19 -21.69 -6.74
C PRO A 27 -8.94 -21.44 -5.25
N GLY A 28 -9.69 -20.54 -4.66
CA GLY A 28 -9.68 -20.26 -3.22
C GLY A 28 -8.71 -19.17 -2.77
N ALA A 29 -8.01 -18.50 -3.68
CA ALA A 29 -7.13 -17.40 -3.32
C ALA A 29 -7.87 -16.30 -2.55
N GLN A 30 -7.32 -15.87 -1.42
CA GLN A 30 -7.84 -14.80 -0.58
C GLN A 30 -6.83 -13.66 -0.50
N SER A 31 -7.33 -12.44 -0.47
CA SER A 31 -6.48 -11.27 -0.26
C SER A 31 -6.11 -11.13 1.21
N MET A 32 -4.88 -10.71 1.49
CA MET A 32 -4.44 -10.31 2.82
C MET A 32 -3.97 -8.86 2.82
N ALA A 33 -4.22 -8.12 3.88
CA ALA A 33 -3.64 -6.80 4.12
C ALA A 33 -2.31 -6.97 4.86
N MET A 34 -1.22 -6.57 4.24
CA MET A 34 0.14 -6.68 4.78
C MET A 34 0.74 -5.29 4.94
N LYS A 35 1.23 -4.97 6.13
CA LYS A 35 2.01 -3.77 6.41
C LYS A 35 3.40 -4.17 6.90
N VAL A 36 4.45 -3.63 6.27
CA VAL A 36 5.84 -3.84 6.66
C VAL A 36 6.48 -2.49 6.95
N LEU A 37 7.13 -2.37 8.12
CA LEU A 37 7.87 -1.20 8.56
C LEU A 37 9.36 -1.43 8.39
N TYR A 38 10.08 -0.41 7.94
CA TYR A 38 11.53 -0.43 7.79
C TYR A 38 12.16 0.91 8.21
N GLU A 39 13.41 0.86 8.63
CA GLU A 39 14.21 2.04 8.95
C GLU A 39 14.72 2.69 7.65
N LYS A 40 14.45 3.99 7.43
CA LYS A 40 14.79 4.68 6.17
C LYS A 40 16.29 4.63 5.80
N LYS A 41 17.17 4.72 6.77
CA LYS A 41 18.62 4.79 6.51
C LYS A 41 19.26 3.44 6.22
N SER A 42 18.91 2.44 7.01
CA SER A 42 19.53 1.11 6.96
C SER A 42 18.71 0.11 6.16
N LEU A 43 17.46 0.41 5.85
CA LEU A 43 16.44 -0.46 5.27
C LEU A 43 16.12 -1.69 6.13
N ARG A 44 16.57 -1.71 7.39
CA ARG A 44 16.29 -2.82 8.31
C ARG A 44 14.81 -2.93 8.61
N LEU A 45 14.34 -4.16 8.61
CA LEU A 45 12.97 -4.47 9.00
C LEU A 45 12.75 -4.18 10.48
N LEU A 46 11.72 -3.41 10.79
CA LEU A 46 11.36 -2.99 12.16
C LEU A 46 10.11 -3.69 12.67
N GLY A 47 9.23 -4.13 11.80
CA GLY A 47 7.99 -4.77 12.19
C GLY A 47 7.09 -5.09 11.00
N ALA A 48 6.12 -5.97 11.23
CA ALA A 48 5.11 -6.33 10.26
C ALA A 48 3.77 -6.60 10.93
N GLN A 49 2.70 -6.41 10.17
CA GLN A 49 1.34 -6.77 10.55
C GLN A 49 0.65 -7.34 9.30
N ILE A 50 -0.05 -8.47 9.47
CA ILE A 50 -0.82 -9.07 8.37
C ILE A 50 -2.20 -9.44 8.91
N VAL A 51 -3.23 -9.14 8.11
CA VAL A 51 -4.62 -9.50 8.39
C VAL A 51 -5.19 -10.19 7.15
N GLY A 52 -5.78 -11.34 7.32
CA GLY A 52 -6.39 -12.14 6.24
C GLY A 52 -6.88 -13.48 6.72
N GLY A 53 -7.47 -14.25 5.82
CA GLY A 53 -8.02 -15.58 6.14
C GLY A 53 -7.02 -16.72 5.95
N ASP A 54 -6.25 -16.70 4.88
CA ASP A 54 -5.36 -17.80 4.48
C ASP A 54 -3.92 -17.32 4.26
N GLY A 55 -2.93 -18.13 4.66
CA GLY A 55 -1.51 -17.92 4.42
C GLY A 55 -0.88 -16.74 5.18
N VAL A 56 -1.57 -16.18 6.17
CA VAL A 56 -1.08 -15.11 7.05
C VAL A 56 0.03 -15.60 7.96
N ASP A 57 -0.17 -16.76 8.59
CA ASP A 57 0.75 -17.41 9.52
C ASP A 57 2.12 -17.64 8.87
N LYS A 58 2.15 -18.25 7.69
CA LYS A 58 3.38 -18.46 6.93
C LYS A 58 4.19 -17.18 6.74
N ARG A 59 3.53 -16.08 6.32
CA ARG A 59 4.22 -14.82 5.97
C ARG A 59 4.66 -14.04 7.21
N ILE A 60 3.85 -14.04 8.26
CA ILE A 60 4.24 -13.34 9.49
C ILE A 60 5.41 -14.04 10.19
N ASP A 61 5.51 -15.37 10.12
CA ASP A 61 6.64 -16.13 10.68
C ASP A 61 7.93 -15.89 9.91
N VAL A 62 7.86 -15.82 8.56
CA VAL A 62 9.02 -15.43 7.73
C VAL A 62 9.48 -14.02 8.08
N LEU A 63 8.55 -13.05 8.17
CA LEU A 63 8.89 -11.67 8.53
C LEU A 63 9.42 -11.56 9.97
N ALA A 64 8.85 -12.28 10.93
CA ALA A 64 9.34 -12.32 12.30
C ALA A 64 10.78 -12.85 12.37
N THR A 65 11.08 -13.91 11.61
CA THR A 65 12.42 -14.47 11.46
C THR A 65 13.39 -13.46 10.83
N ALA A 66 12.98 -12.82 9.74
CA ALA A 66 13.77 -11.78 9.07
C ALA A 66 14.08 -10.60 9.99
N ILE A 67 13.09 -10.10 10.74
CA ILE A 67 13.26 -9.04 11.75
C ILE A 67 14.26 -9.48 12.83
N ARG A 68 14.12 -10.70 13.36
CA ARG A 68 15.03 -11.24 14.37
C ARG A 68 16.45 -11.40 13.86
N ALA A 69 16.61 -11.83 12.60
CA ALA A 69 17.90 -11.92 11.91
C ALA A 69 18.48 -10.55 11.52
N LYS A 70 17.72 -9.45 11.74
CA LYS A 70 18.11 -8.08 11.39
C LYS A 70 18.27 -7.85 9.88
N MET A 71 17.51 -8.59 9.08
CA MET A 71 17.52 -8.44 7.63
C MET A 71 17.02 -7.06 7.21
N THR A 72 17.52 -6.62 6.07
CA THR A 72 17.03 -5.45 5.34
C THR A 72 15.84 -5.82 4.46
N ALA A 73 15.10 -4.81 4.02
CA ALA A 73 14.01 -5.02 3.07
C ALA A 73 14.51 -5.54 1.70
N LEU A 74 15.73 -5.18 1.29
CA LEU A 74 16.33 -5.66 0.03
C LEU A 74 16.60 -7.17 0.10
N GLU A 75 17.07 -7.68 1.23
CA GLU A 75 17.30 -9.12 1.40
C GLU A 75 16.01 -9.94 1.33
N LEU A 76 14.81 -9.33 1.53
CA LEU A 76 13.54 -10.02 1.29
C LEU A 76 13.32 -10.35 -0.19
N THR A 77 13.91 -9.59 -1.12
CA THR A 77 13.77 -9.85 -2.56
C THR A 77 14.53 -11.10 -3.00
N GLU A 78 15.55 -11.49 -2.23
CA GLU A 78 16.45 -12.61 -2.51
C GLU A 78 15.98 -13.93 -1.87
N LEU A 79 14.94 -13.90 -1.02
CA LEU A 79 14.43 -15.10 -0.37
C LEU A 79 13.80 -16.05 -1.40
N ASP A 80 14.35 -17.27 -1.50
CA ASP A 80 13.79 -18.36 -2.29
C ASP A 80 12.75 -19.12 -1.47
N LEU A 81 11.52 -18.58 -1.45
CA LEU A 81 10.42 -19.12 -0.67
C LEU A 81 9.66 -20.19 -1.43
N SER A 82 9.16 -21.20 -0.70
CA SER A 82 8.43 -22.32 -1.28
C SER A 82 7.25 -21.88 -2.14
N TYR A 83 7.22 -22.33 -3.39
CA TYR A 83 6.17 -22.04 -4.35
C TYR A 83 5.55 -23.30 -4.95
N ALA A 84 4.25 -23.33 -4.91
CA ALA A 84 3.37 -24.08 -5.81
C ALA A 84 2.03 -23.32 -5.87
N PRO A 85 1.26 -23.41 -6.97
CA PRO A 85 0.04 -22.61 -7.15
C PRO A 85 -0.94 -22.62 -5.97
N PRO A 86 -1.17 -23.74 -5.26
CA PRO A 86 -2.07 -23.78 -4.10
C PRO A 86 -1.53 -23.08 -2.84
N TYR A 87 -0.22 -22.81 -2.75
CA TYR A 87 0.42 -22.37 -1.50
C TYR A 87 1.03 -20.99 -1.56
N SER A 88 1.37 -20.49 -2.74
CA SER A 88 1.97 -19.19 -2.91
C SER A 88 1.83 -18.67 -4.35
N SER A 89 2.32 -17.46 -4.59
CA SER A 89 2.63 -16.93 -5.91
C SER A 89 4.13 -17.04 -6.17
N ALA A 90 4.55 -17.02 -7.43
CA ALA A 90 5.97 -17.11 -7.82
C ALA A 90 6.82 -15.99 -7.15
N LYS A 91 6.23 -14.81 -6.94
CA LYS A 91 6.73 -13.80 -6.02
C LYS A 91 5.84 -13.84 -4.79
N ASP A 92 6.36 -14.38 -3.69
CA ASP A 92 5.63 -14.44 -2.42
C ASP A 92 5.31 -13.02 -1.92
N PRO A 93 4.20 -12.82 -1.19
CA PRO A 93 3.90 -11.56 -0.52
C PRO A 93 5.06 -10.92 0.24
N VAL A 94 5.94 -11.72 0.85
CA VAL A 94 7.15 -11.25 1.52
C VAL A 94 8.14 -10.64 0.53
N ASN A 95 8.40 -11.31 -0.60
CA ASN A 95 9.25 -10.74 -1.67
C ASN A 95 8.64 -9.46 -2.23
N MET A 96 7.30 -9.42 -2.41
CA MET A 96 6.61 -8.23 -2.92
C MET A 96 6.77 -7.02 -2.01
N ALA A 97 6.81 -7.22 -0.69
CA ALA A 97 7.12 -6.13 0.25
C ALA A 97 8.56 -5.60 0.05
N GLY A 98 9.52 -6.49 -0.14
CA GLY A 98 10.91 -6.13 -0.47
C GLY A 98 11.02 -5.34 -1.77
N PHE A 99 10.43 -5.82 -2.87
CA PHE A 99 10.43 -5.12 -4.16
C PHE A 99 9.77 -3.74 -4.09
N MET A 100 8.67 -3.61 -3.35
CA MET A 100 8.02 -2.31 -3.20
C MET A 100 8.93 -1.31 -2.46
N ILE A 101 9.60 -1.74 -1.39
CA ILE A 101 10.55 -0.89 -0.66
C ILE A 101 11.75 -0.53 -1.53
N GLU A 102 12.28 -1.48 -2.30
CA GLU A 102 13.36 -1.22 -3.26
C GLU A 102 12.98 -0.15 -4.29
N ASP A 103 11.77 -0.22 -4.85
CA ASP A 103 11.29 0.75 -5.83
C ASP A 103 11.08 2.15 -5.23
N LEU A 104 10.66 2.23 -3.95
CA LEU A 104 10.56 3.50 -3.22
C LEU A 104 11.94 4.11 -2.97
N GLU A 105 12.88 3.34 -2.44
CA GLU A 105 14.19 3.81 -2.06
C GLU A 105 15.10 4.12 -3.27
N SER A 106 14.88 3.42 -4.40
CA SER A 106 15.53 3.75 -5.67
C SER A 106 14.89 4.93 -6.41
N GLY A 107 13.83 5.52 -5.86
CA GLY A 107 13.12 6.66 -6.47
C GLY A 107 12.31 6.32 -7.72
N LYS A 108 12.11 5.04 -8.02
CA LYS A 108 11.29 4.60 -9.16
C LYS A 108 9.80 4.91 -8.97
N VAL A 109 9.34 5.03 -7.72
CA VAL A 109 7.99 5.41 -7.34
C VAL A 109 8.01 6.21 -6.05
N GLN A 110 7.01 7.04 -5.83
CA GLN A 110 6.77 7.75 -4.58
C GLN A 110 5.42 7.35 -4.01
N GLN A 111 5.26 7.40 -2.70
CA GLN A 111 4.01 7.08 -2.02
C GLN A 111 3.60 8.17 -1.03
N PHE A 112 2.31 8.21 -0.74
CA PHE A 112 1.74 8.89 0.41
C PHE A 112 0.84 7.91 1.17
N HIS A 113 0.50 8.25 2.41
CA HIS A 113 -0.24 7.35 3.30
C HIS A 113 -1.64 7.87 3.57
N TRP A 114 -2.49 7.01 4.12
CA TRP A 114 -3.88 7.32 4.44
C TRP A 114 -4.07 8.57 5.33
N ASN A 115 -3.12 8.83 6.23
CA ASN A 115 -3.13 10.00 7.12
C ASN A 115 -2.80 11.32 6.40
N ASP A 116 -2.21 11.26 5.21
CA ASP A 116 -1.85 12.43 4.43
C ASP A 116 -3.00 12.87 3.50
N VAL A 117 -4.05 12.03 3.37
CA VAL A 117 -5.15 12.26 2.42
C VAL A 117 -5.93 13.54 2.72
N GLU A 118 -6.16 13.86 4.00
CA GLU A 118 -6.91 15.06 4.41
C GLU A 118 -6.11 16.35 4.18
N ASP A 119 -4.79 16.26 4.09
CA ASP A 119 -3.87 17.37 3.87
C ASP A 119 -3.55 17.61 2.38
N LEU A 120 -4.08 16.77 1.47
CA LEU A 120 -3.85 16.95 0.05
C LEU A 120 -4.51 18.23 -0.47
N PRO A 121 -3.81 18.99 -1.36
CA PRO A 121 -4.34 20.24 -1.87
C PRO A 121 -5.57 20.01 -2.77
N CYS A 122 -6.70 20.59 -2.40
CA CYS A 122 -7.95 20.59 -3.18
C CYS A 122 -8.20 21.92 -3.91
N ASP A 123 -7.20 22.80 -3.96
CA ASP A 123 -7.27 24.15 -4.54
C ASP A 123 -6.86 24.19 -6.03
N GLY A 124 -6.60 23.03 -6.63
CA GLY A 124 -6.15 22.89 -8.01
C GLY A 124 -4.63 23.04 -8.18
N SER A 125 -3.83 23.14 -7.11
CA SER A 125 -2.37 23.14 -7.17
C SER A 125 -1.78 21.74 -7.38
N ALA A 126 -2.59 20.69 -7.27
CA ALA A 126 -2.25 19.30 -7.55
C ALA A 126 -3.36 18.61 -8.36
N THR A 127 -3.00 17.53 -9.06
CA THR A 127 -3.97 16.61 -9.67
C THR A 127 -4.23 15.45 -8.73
N LEU A 128 -5.49 15.28 -8.31
CA LEU A 128 -5.94 14.15 -7.51
C LEU A 128 -6.62 13.14 -8.45
N LEU A 129 -6.02 11.95 -8.65
CA LEU A 129 -6.41 11.01 -9.69
C LEU A 129 -6.80 9.65 -9.10
N ASP A 130 -8.02 9.19 -9.39
CA ASP A 130 -8.48 7.84 -9.10
C ASP A 130 -8.47 6.98 -10.36
N VAL A 131 -7.62 5.94 -10.39
CA VAL A 131 -7.44 5.06 -11.56
C VAL A 131 -8.24 3.76 -11.46
N ARG A 132 -9.28 3.72 -10.63
CA ARG A 132 -10.23 2.63 -10.58
C ARG A 132 -11.20 2.71 -11.76
N THR A 133 -11.96 1.63 -11.97
CA THR A 133 -13.07 1.66 -12.92
C THR A 133 -14.13 2.68 -12.49
N GLU A 134 -14.89 3.21 -13.44
CA GLU A 134 -16.01 4.12 -13.13
C GLU A 134 -17.00 3.52 -12.14
N GLY A 135 -17.29 2.22 -12.23
CA GLY A 135 -18.20 1.54 -11.32
C GLY A 135 -17.68 1.51 -9.88
N GLU A 136 -16.36 1.32 -9.66
CA GLU A 136 -15.74 1.40 -8.35
C GLU A 136 -15.79 2.83 -7.81
N TYR A 137 -15.47 3.81 -8.64
CA TYR A 137 -15.48 5.23 -8.29
C TYR A 137 -16.87 5.72 -7.88
N ARG A 138 -17.91 5.36 -8.62
CA ARG A 138 -19.32 5.73 -8.31
C ARG A 138 -19.81 5.16 -6.98
N ARG A 139 -19.29 4.01 -6.52
CA ARG A 139 -19.66 3.41 -5.22
C ARG A 139 -19.03 4.13 -4.02
N GLY A 140 -18.09 5.03 -4.25
CA GLY A 140 -17.41 5.83 -3.25
C GLY A 140 -15.96 6.11 -3.68
N HIS A 141 -15.48 7.30 -3.41
CA HIS A 141 -14.13 7.76 -3.78
C HIS A 141 -13.59 8.77 -2.75
N LEU A 142 -12.32 9.09 -2.86
CA LEU A 142 -11.69 10.15 -2.06
C LEU A 142 -12.15 11.52 -2.57
N ASN A 143 -12.43 12.42 -1.64
CA ASN A 143 -12.89 13.77 -2.00
C ASN A 143 -11.85 14.51 -2.86
N GLY A 144 -12.32 15.19 -3.91
CA GLY A 144 -11.47 15.93 -4.84
C GLY A 144 -10.76 15.09 -5.91
N PHE A 145 -10.79 13.74 -5.82
CA PHE A 145 -10.20 12.88 -6.83
C PHE A 145 -11.10 12.78 -8.06
N ARG A 146 -10.53 13.01 -9.26
CA ARG A 146 -11.21 12.73 -10.54
C ARG A 146 -10.88 11.33 -11.03
N ASN A 147 -11.80 10.72 -11.78
CA ASN A 147 -11.62 9.37 -12.27
C ASN A 147 -11.12 9.35 -13.71
N ILE A 148 -10.00 8.67 -13.93
CA ILE A 148 -9.53 8.21 -15.24
C ILE A 148 -9.05 6.79 -15.02
N PRO A 149 -9.76 5.76 -15.49
CA PRO A 149 -9.36 4.36 -15.33
C PRO A 149 -7.94 4.10 -15.85
N LEU A 150 -7.20 3.20 -15.19
CA LEU A 150 -5.82 2.88 -15.56
C LEU A 150 -5.69 2.48 -17.04
N ASP A 151 -6.66 1.73 -17.55
CA ASP A 151 -6.63 1.22 -18.92
C ASP A 151 -6.75 2.35 -19.96
N ASP A 152 -7.46 3.42 -19.61
CA ASP A 152 -7.68 4.59 -20.47
C ASP A 152 -6.62 5.69 -20.27
N LEU A 153 -5.81 5.59 -19.18
CA LEU A 153 -4.92 6.67 -18.75
C LEU A 153 -3.95 7.17 -19.83
N ARG A 154 -3.49 6.29 -20.74
CA ARG A 154 -2.58 6.67 -21.83
C ARG A 154 -3.20 7.63 -22.81
N GLU A 155 -4.50 7.52 -23.05
CA GLU A 155 -5.25 8.34 -24.00
C GLU A 155 -5.62 9.71 -23.39
N HIS A 156 -5.52 9.83 -22.06
CA HIS A 156 -5.89 11.04 -21.31
C HIS A 156 -4.69 11.79 -20.70
N LEU A 157 -3.46 11.49 -21.13
CA LEU A 157 -2.25 12.14 -20.58
C LEU A 157 -2.22 13.64 -20.84
N ASP A 158 -2.79 14.10 -21.96
CA ASP A 158 -2.84 15.52 -22.32
C ASP A 158 -3.83 16.33 -21.49
N GLU A 159 -4.70 15.67 -20.73
CA GLU A 159 -5.61 16.31 -19.77
C GLU A 159 -4.93 16.57 -18.41
N LEU A 160 -3.72 16.05 -18.21
CA LEU A 160 -2.95 16.19 -16.97
C LEU A 160 -1.94 17.33 -17.11
N GLU A 161 -1.88 18.21 -16.11
CA GLU A 161 -0.91 19.30 -16.06
C GLU A 161 0.44 18.79 -15.56
N ARG A 162 1.50 18.92 -16.38
CA ARG A 162 2.84 18.35 -16.09
C ARG A 162 3.61 19.09 -15.00
N ASP A 163 3.28 20.32 -14.75
CA ASP A 163 3.88 21.20 -13.75
C ASP A 163 3.27 21.01 -12.36
N LYS A 164 2.20 20.23 -12.25
CA LYS A 164 1.54 19.90 -10.98
C LYS A 164 1.86 18.49 -10.51
N PRO A 165 2.04 18.28 -9.21
CA PRO A 165 2.15 16.93 -8.66
C PRO A 165 0.84 16.16 -8.84
N VAL A 166 0.96 14.86 -9.12
CA VAL A 166 -0.19 13.96 -9.31
C VAL A 166 -0.25 12.96 -8.15
N TYR A 167 -1.32 13.00 -7.37
CA TYR A 167 -1.59 12.02 -6.32
C TYR A 167 -2.57 10.97 -6.83
N VAL A 168 -2.13 9.72 -6.86
CA VAL A 168 -2.85 8.64 -7.53
C VAL A 168 -3.42 7.65 -6.52
N ASN A 169 -4.72 7.38 -6.62
CA ASN A 169 -5.42 6.36 -5.84
C ASN A 169 -5.94 5.23 -6.71
N CYS A 170 -6.00 4.02 -6.14
CA CYS A 170 -6.78 2.91 -6.66
C CYS A 170 -7.37 2.07 -5.52
N GLN A 171 -7.90 0.87 -5.79
CA GLN A 171 -8.56 0.08 -4.75
C GLN A 171 -7.58 -0.45 -3.68
N THR A 172 -6.41 -0.98 -4.06
CA THR A 172 -5.50 -1.71 -3.15
C THR A 172 -4.02 -1.31 -3.27
N GLY A 173 -3.71 -0.29 -4.09
CA GLY A 173 -2.35 0.23 -4.29
C GLY A 173 -1.66 -0.23 -5.58
N LEU A 174 -2.00 -1.41 -6.15
CA LEU A 174 -1.31 -1.94 -7.33
C LEU A 174 -1.55 -1.10 -8.60
N ARG A 175 -2.80 -0.79 -8.94
CA ARG A 175 -3.13 0.00 -10.14
C ARG A 175 -2.55 1.42 -10.05
N SER A 176 -2.60 2.04 -8.87
CA SER A 176 -2.00 3.37 -8.66
C SER A 176 -0.47 3.34 -8.75
N TYR A 177 0.18 2.27 -8.26
CA TYR A 177 1.61 2.05 -8.51
C TYR A 177 1.92 1.97 -10.01
N LEU A 178 1.18 1.15 -10.78
CA LEU A 178 1.35 1.04 -12.23
C LEU A 178 1.09 2.37 -12.96
N ALA A 179 0.07 3.12 -12.54
CA ALA A 179 -0.21 4.45 -13.06
C ALA A 179 0.95 5.42 -12.79
N CYS A 180 1.51 5.43 -11.58
CA CYS A 180 2.69 6.26 -11.27
C CYS A 180 3.90 5.85 -12.11
N ARG A 181 4.15 4.54 -12.32
CA ARG A 181 5.22 4.06 -13.20
C ARG A 181 5.04 4.56 -14.65
N LEU A 182 3.80 4.53 -15.16
CA LEU A 182 3.46 5.09 -16.45
C LEU A 182 3.70 6.61 -16.48
N LEU A 183 3.07 7.36 -15.56
CA LEU A 183 3.13 8.82 -15.52
C LEU A 183 4.57 9.34 -15.41
N THR A 184 5.41 8.70 -14.58
CA THR A 184 6.82 9.07 -14.42
C THR A 184 7.58 8.95 -15.75
N GLN A 185 7.29 7.94 -16.60
CA GLN A 185 7.91 7.81 -17.92
C GLN A 185 7.53 8.94 -18.87
N TYR A 186 6.36 9.57 -18.65
CA TYR A 186 5.91 10.74 -19.41
C TYR A 186 6.27 12.09 -18.74
N GLY A 187 7.12 12.05 -17.70
CA GLY A 187 7.69 13.25 -17.07
C GLY A 187 6.81 13.87 -15.99
N PHE A 188 5.79 13.17 -15.48
CA PHE A 188 4.99 13.65 -14.36
C PHE A 188 5.66 13.35 -13.02
N SER A 189 5.54 14.28 -12.07
CA SER A 189 5.84 14.02 -10.66
C SER A 189 4.60 13.40 -10.00
N CYS A 190 4.69 12.15 -9.55
CA CYS A 190 3.51 11.46 -9.02
C CYS A 190 3.82 10.59 -7.81
N SER A 191 2.82 10.46 -6.93
CA SER A 191 2.85 9.60 -5.75
C SER A 191 1.57 8.77 -5.69
N HIS A 192 1.65 7.50 -5.24
CA HIS A 192 0.48 6.65 -5.09
C HIS A 192 0.08 6.46 -3.63
N LEU A 193 -1.21 6.27 -3.37
CA LEU A 193 -1.73 5.96 -2.05
C LEU A 193 -1.33 4.52 -1.66
N SER A 194 -0.48 4.40 -0.65
CA SER A 194 -0.07 3.10 -0.09
C SER A 194 -1.27 2.36 0.52
N GLY A 195 -1.56 1.15 0.01
CA GLY A 195 -2.74 0.37 0.41
C GLY A 195 -4.06 0.78 -0.26
N GLY A 196 -4.11 1.93 -0.96
CA GLY A 196 -5.26 2.39 -1.73
C GLY A 196 -6.51 2.68 -0.89
N TYR A 197 -7.63 2.81 -1.59
CA TYR A 197 -8.92 3.18 -1.02
C TYR A 197 -9.44 2.19 0.02
N SER A 198 -9.22 0.88 -0.19
CA SER A 198 -9.65 -0.14 0.78
C SER A 198 -9.00 0.04 2.14
N PHE A 199 -7.69 0.31 2.18
CA PHE A 199 -6.99 0.53 3.45
C PHE A 199 -7.45 1.83 4.11
N TYR A 200 -7.57 2.90 3.32
CA TYR A 200 -8.09 4.19 3.80
C TYR A 200 -9.47 4.04 4.45
N GLN A 201 -10.40 3.35 3.79
CA GLN A 201 -11.75 3.13 4.32
C GLN A 201 -11.74 2.40 5.66
N VAL A 202 -11.00 1.29 5.77
CA VAL A 202 -10.94 0.49 7.00
C VAL A 202 -10.40 1.32 8.16
N VAL A 203 -9.29 2.03 7.94
CA VAL A 203 -8.64 2.81 9.01
C VAL A 203 -9.50 4.00 9.45
N THR A 204 -10.13 4.72 8.51
CA THR A 204 -10.99 5.87 8.84
C THR A 204 -12.29 5.44 9.50
N GLN A 205 -12.88 4.32 9.08
CA GLN A 205 -14.07 3.75 9.69
C GLN A 205 -13.80 3.29 11.12
N GLU A 206 -12.67 2.62 11.38
CA GLU A 206 -12.27 2.25 12.74
C GLU A 206 -12.06 3.47 13.64
N GLN A 207 -11.46 4.54 13.12
CA GLN A 207 -11.29 5.77 13.90
C GLN A 207 -12.63 6.42 14.28
N GLN A 208 -13.60 6.42 13.37
CA GLN A 208 -14.94 6.91 13.66
C GLN A 208 -15.64 6.05 14.72
N THR A 209 -15.51 4.73 14.61
CA THR A 209 -16.09 3.77 15.57
C THR A 209 -15.42 3.87 16.94
N ALA A 210 -14.08 3.98 16.98
CA ALA A 210 -13.33 4.12 18.23
C ALA A 210 -13.62 5.44 18.98
N ARG A 211 -14.08 6.48 18.28
CA ARG A 211 -14.55 7.73 18.90
C ARG A 211 -15.96 7.58 19.52
N SER A 212 -16.72 6.58 19.09
CA SER A 212 -18.12 6.37 19.50
C SER A 212 -18.35 5.21 20.46
N ALA A 213 -17.39 4.31 20.63
CA ALA A 213 -17.52 3.11 21.48
C ALA A 213 -16.23 2.80 22.24
N TYR A 214 -16.36 2.24 23.45
CA TYR A 214 -15.23 1.67 24.16
C TYR A 214 -14.63 0.49 23.35
N PRO A 215 -13.29 0.38 23.24
CA PRO A 215 -12.68 -0.82 22.69
C PRO A 215 -13.17 -2.03 23.47
N CYS A 216 -13.67 -3.04 22.79
CA CYS A 216 -14.22 -4.29 23.33
C CYS A 216 -15.72 -4.33 23.66
N GLY A 217 -16.52 -3.34 23.25
CA GLY A 217 -17.98 -3.41 23.44
C GLY A 217 -18.43 -3.43 24.91
N MET A 218 -17.57 -2.99 25.82
CA MET A 218 -17.97 -2.84 27.24
C MET A 218 -18.68 -1.49 27.40
N GLU A 219 -19.93 -1.54 27.82
CA GLU A 219 -20.66 -0.36 28.31
C GLU A 219 -19.97 0.17 29.58
N LYS A 220 -20.02 1.49 29.79
CA LYS A 220 -19.63 2.09 31.05
C LYS A 220 -20.48 1.47 32.16
N LEU A 221 -19.88 0.71 33.06
CA LEU A 221 -20.47 0.38 34.35
C LEU A 221 -20.62 1.63 35.21
#